data_7f16af6754f00e1c658fdd91e31f717e
#
_entry.id   7f16af6754f00e1c658fdd91e31f717e
#
_cell.length_a   1.000
_cell.length_b   1.000
_cell.length_c   1.000
_cell.angle_alpha   90.00
_cell.angle_beta   90.00
_cell.angle_gamma   90.00
#
_symmetry.space_group_name_H-M   'P 1'
#
loop_
_entity.id
_entity.type
_entity.pdbx_description
1 polymer ?
#
loop_
_entity_poly.entity_id
_entity_poly.type
_entity_poly.pdbx_seq_one_letter_code
_entity_poly.pdbx_strand_id
1 'polypeptide(L)'
;MTSSGAAAGLGLLSAATWGGSDFAGGWGARRASSLLITASGQILSLAGLLVICLALRLTIPGASYLVYAAIGGFEGAIALAVFYRALAMGAMGLTAALTGLMTALVPVVFDLIHSGWPTAITMLGLAIGLAAIWLISHSPAKEGAESPRRALFLGACAGVGFGAQLILFKTAAAGGVLWALTSARIAGVVAILLVVAMAPPKRPWRGFWIAGVVSGTLDAVGNLFYMLASQMGRLDVAAVISSMYPAGTILLAGIILREHPTKRQVAGIGLALAAVALLSA
;
A
#
# COMPACT_ATOMS: atom_id res chain seq x y z
N MET A 1 -14.01 -17.20 15.24
CA MET A 1 -13.87 -15.80 14.79
C MET A 1 -14.94 -15.57 13.76
N THR A 2 -15.69 -14.49 13.87
CA THR A 2 -16.63 -14.08 12.82
C THR A 2 -15.85 -13.76 11.54
N SER A 3 -16.45 -13.85 10.36
CA SER A 3 -15.82 -13.51 9.07
C SER A 3 -15.27 -12.06 9.09
N SER A 4 -15.97 -11.14 9.73
CA SER A 4 -15.56 -9.74 9.92
C SER A 4 -14.27 -9.61 10.75
N GLY A 5 -14.13 -10.34 11.86
CA GLY A 5 -12.92 -10.29 12.67
C GLY A 5 -11.68 -10.83 11.94
N ALA A 6 -11.85 -11.89 11.12
CA ALA A 6 -10.77 -12.43 10.30
C ALA A 6 -10.37 -11.44 9.19
N ALA A 7 -11.34 -10.80 8.53
CA ALA A 7 -11.09 -9.76 7.52
C ALA A 7 -10.32 -8.57 8.11
N ALA A 8 -10.71 -8.10 9.29
CA ALA A 8 -10.03 -7.02 10.00
C ALA A 8 -8.59 -7.40 10.40
N GLY A 9 -8.38 -8.61 10.89
CA GLY A 9 -7.04 -9.13 11.21
C GLY A 9 -6.12 -9.17 9.98
N LEU A 10 -6.62 -9.66 8.84
CA LEU A 10 -5.87 -9.65 7.58
C LEU A 10 -5.60 -8.22 7.07
N GLY A 11 -6.57 -7.31 7.22
CA GLY A 11 -6.38 -5.89 6.91
C GLY A 11 -5.27 -5.24 7.75
N LEU A 12 -5.20 -5.54 9.05
CA LEU A 12 -4.13 -5.07 9.93
C LEU A 12 -2.77 -5.66 9.56
N LEU A 13 -2.70 -6.94 9.20
CA LEU A 13 -1.47 -7.57 8.70
C LEU A 13 -1.03 -6.91 7.39
N SER A 14 -1.96 -6.59 6.50
CA SER A 14 -1.68 -5.80 5.29
C SER A 14 -1.11 -4.43 5.63
N ALA A 15 -1.73 -3.68 6.55
CA ALA A 15 -1.23 -2.38 6.99
C ALA A 15 0.17 -2.46 7.60
N ALA A 16 0.45 -3.46 8.44
CA ALA A 16 1.76 -3.64 9.06
C ALA A 16 2.84 -3.95 8.03
N THR A 17 2.56 -4.84 7.07
CA THR A 17 3.52 -5.22 6.03
C THR A 17 3.76 -4.09 5.02
N TRP A 18 2.71 -3.37 4.60
CA TRP A 18 2.89 -2.18 3.77
C TRP A 18 3.64 -1.07 4.51
N GLY A 19 3.37 -0.85 5.80
CA GLY A 19 4.14 0.10 6.61
C GLY A 19 5.64 -0.21 6.64
N GLY A 20 5.99 -1.49 6.75
CA GLY A 20 7.37 -1.97 6.63
C GLY A 20 7.97 -1.79 5.23
N SER A 21 7.18 -2.10 4.19
CA SER A 21 7.55 -1.89 2.79
C SER A 21 7.88 -0.43 2.50
N ASP A 22 7.00 0.47 2.91
CA ASP A 22 7.13 1.91 2.68
C ASP A 22 8.31 2.52 3.42
N PHE A 23 8.53 2.07 4.66
CA PHE A 23 9.71 2.46 5.42
C PHE A 23 10.99 2.03 4.69
N ALA A 24 11.10 0.76 4.29
CA ALA A 24 12.27 0.24 3.59
C ALA A 24 12.49 0.89 2.22
N GLY A 25 11.42 1.02 1.42
CA GLY A 25 11.44 1.64 0.10
C GLY A 25 11.76 3.13 0.15
N GLY A 26 11.10 3.88 1.05
CA GLY A 26 11.34 5.31 1.25
C GLY A 26 12.74 5.61 1.79
N TRP A 27 13.24 4.80 2.74
CA TRP A 27 14.60 4.92 3.25
C TRP A 27 15.64 4.63 2.17
N GLY A 28 15.41 3.60 1.35
CA GLY A 28 16.25 3.27 0.21
C GLY A 28 16.24 4.36 -0.88
N ALA A 29 15.08 4.97 -1.15
CA ALA A 29 14.90 6.01 -2.16
C ALA A 29 15.63 7.33 -1.83
N ARG A 30 16.02 7.56 -0.57
CA ARG A 30 16.90 8.67 -0.18
C ARG A 30 18.33 8.48 -0.68
N ARG A 31 18.77 7.26 -0.99
CA ARG A 31 20.14 6.89 -1.35
C ARG A 31 20.29 6.41 -2.78
N ALA A 32 19.22 5.92 -3.38
CA ALA A 32 19.19 5.39 -4.74
C ALA A 32 17.93 5.84 -5.50
N SER A 33 17.82 5.48 -6.77
CA SER A 33 16.60 5.77 -7.55
C SER A 33 15.42 4.93 -7.05
N SER A 34 14.26 5.58 -6.81
CA SER A 34 13.01 4.89 -6.47
C SER A 34 12.62 3.84 -7.53
N LEU A 35 12.88 4.13 -8.82
CA LEU A 35 12.62 3.20 -9.91
C LEU A 35 13.40 1.89 -9.77
N LEU A 36 14.68 1.96 -9.36
CA LEU A 36 15.51 0.76 -9.19
C LEU A 36 15.07 -0.05 -7.98
N ILE A 37 14.67 0.61 -6.89
CA ILE A 37 14.14 -0.05 -5.69
C ILE A 37 12.83 -0.76 -6.04
N THR A 38 11.91 -0.07 -6.70
CA THR A 38 10.65 -0.68 -7.14
C THR A 38 10.91 -1.83 -8.12
N ALA A 39 11.79 -1.65 -9.12
CA ALA A 39 12.11 -2.70 -10.09
C ALA A 39 12.65 -3.96 -9.41
N SER A 40 13.64 -3.83 -8.51
CA SER A 40 14.22 -4.98 -7.81
C SER A 40 13.19 -5.70 -6.92
N GLY A 41 12.31 -4.95 -6.26
CA GLY A 41 11.22 -5.51 -5.45
C GLY A 41 10.18 -6.24 -6.30
N GLN A 42 9.75 -5.65 -7.43
CA GLN A 42 8.80 -6.26 -8.35
C GLN A 42 9.35 -7.56 -8.97
N ILE A 43 10.60 -7.54 -9.45
CA ILE A 43 11.24 -8.72 -10.08
C ILE A 43 11.38 -9.86 -9.08
N LEU A 44 11.87 -9.58 -7.87
CA LEU A 44 12.08 -10.64 -6.88
C LEU A 44 10.76 -11.22 -6.36
N SER A 45 9.79 -10.37 -6.06
CA SER A 45 8.46 -10.84 -5.62
C SER A 45 7.74 -11.62 -6.72
N LEU A 46 7.92 -11.25 -8.01
CA LEU A 46 7.45 -12.05 -9.14
C LEU A 46 8.08 -13.45 -9.15
N ALA A 47 9.40 -13.51 -9.02
CA ALA A 47 10.11 -14.81 -8.99
C ALA A 47 9.59 -15.70 -7.85
N GLY A 48 9.42 -15.15 -6.64
CA GLY A 48 8.88 -15.89 -5.51
C GLY A 48 7.45 -16.37 -5.74
N LEU A 49 6.56 -15.52 -6.26
CA LEU A 49 5.18 -15.89 -6.57
C LEU A 49 5.08 -16.96 -7.65
N LEU A 50 5.90 -16.86 -8.71
CA LEU A 50 5.95 -17.90 -9.75
C LEU A 50 6.38 -19.25 -9.17
N VAL A 51 7.43 -19.27 -8.34
CA VAL A 51 7.88 -20.49 -7.66
C VAL A 51 6.75 -21.10 -6.82
N ILE A 52 6.04 -20.27 -6.04
CA ILE A 52 4.92 -20.73 -5.21
C ILE A 52 3.78 -21.30 -6.07
N CYS A 53 3.34 -20.57 -7.11
CA CYS A 53 2.24 -21.01 -7.98
C CYS A 53 2.58 -22.33 -8.68
N LEU A 54 3.82 -22.49 -9.16
CA LEU A 54 4.26 -23.71 -9.85
C LEU A 54 4.46 -24.87 -8.87
N ALA A 55 5.05 -24.64 -7.71
CA ALA A 55 5.28 -25.67 -6.69
C ALA A 55 3.95 -26.22 -6.14
N LEU A 56 2.95 -25.34 -5.94
CA LEU A 56 1.61 -25.72 -5.49
C LEU A 56 0.71 -26.21 -6.64
N ARG A 57 1.19 -26.19 -7.89
CA ARG A 57 0.43 -26.62 -9.08
C ARG A 57 -0.94 -25.96 -9.18
N LEU A 58 -1.02 -24.66 -8.86
CA LEU A 58 -2.26 -23.93 -8.87
C LEU A 58 -2.82 -23.79 -10.28
N THR A 59 -4.11 -23.99 -10.44
CA THR A 59 -4.82 -23.78 -11.72
C THR A 59 -4.85 -22.30 -12.08
N ILE A 60 -4.59 -22.00 -13.36
CA ILE A 60 -4.65 -20.61 -13.86
C ILE A 60 -6.12 -20.19 -13.93
N PRO A 61 -6.51 -19.06 -13.33
CA PRO A 61 -7.87 -18.56 -13.35
C PRO A 61 -8.27 -18.00 -14.72
N GLY A 62 -9.55 -17.65 -14.87
CA GLY A 62 -10.07 -17.02 -16.09
C GLY A 62 -9.35 -15.72 -16.43
N ALA A 63 -9.20 -15.45 -17.73
CA ALA A 63 -8.43 -14.33 -18.25
C ALA A 63 -8.88 -12.96 -17.71
N SER A 64 -10.17 -12.76 -17.45
CA SER A 64 -10.68 -11.51 -16.90
C SER A 64 -10.05 -11.14 -15.55
N TYR A 65 -9.89 -12.10 -14.64
CA TYR A 65 -9.26 -11.89 -13.34
C TYR A 65 -7.79 -11.51 -13.48
N LEU A 66 -7.08 -12.16 -14.42
CA LEU A 66 -5.67 -11.83 -14.70
C LEU A 66 -5.53 -10.43 -15.31
N VAL A 67 -6.46 -10.01 -16.16
CA VAL A 67 -6.46 -8.66 -16.75
C VAL A 67 -6.70 -7.59 -15.68
N TYR A 68 -7.68 -7.76 -14.79
CA TYR A 68 -7.89 -6.83 -13.68
C TYR A 68 -6.64 -6.72 -12.80
N ALA A 69 -6.02 -7.86 -12.47
CA ALA A 69 -4.78 -7.88 -11.72
C ALA A 69 -3.63 -7.18 -12.47
N ALA A 70 -3.50 -7.42 -13.77
CA ALA A 70 -2.46 -6.80 -14.60
C ALA A 70 -2.62 -5.28 -14.67
N ILE A 71 -3.83 -4.76 -14.86
CA ILE A 71 -4.09 -3.32 -14.90
C ILE A 71 -3.72 -2.71 -13.54
N GLY A 72 -4.21 -3.29 -12.43
CA GLY A 72 -3.87 -2.81 -11.08
C GLY A 72 -2.38 -2.92 -10.75
N GLY A 73 -1.72 -3.97 -11.24
CA GLY A 73 -0.26 -4.15 -11.05
C GLY A 73 0.58 -3.18 -11.88
N PHE A 74 0.15 -2.89 -13.10
CA PHE A 74 0.83 -1.93 -13.99
C PHE A 74 0.81 -0.52 -13.40
N GLU A 75 -0.37 -0.02 -13.08
CA GLU A 75 -0.51 1.33 -12.52
C GLU A 75 0.03 1.42 -11.10
N GLY A 76 -0.20 0.40 -10.26
CA GLY A 76 0.30 0.36 -8.89
C GLY A 76 1.82 0.36 -8.79
N ALA A 77 2.55 -0.27 -9.72
CA ALA A 77 4.00 -0.22 -9.77
C ALA A 77 4.52 1.20 -10.10
N ILE A 78 3.84 1.92 -10.98
CA ILE A 78 4.14 3.34 -11.27
C ILE A 78 3.84 4.19 -10.03
N ALA A 79 2.67 4.01 -9.43
CA ALA A 79 2.27 4.70 -8.20
C ALA A 79 3.30 4.48 -7.07
N LEU A 80 3.80 3.25 -6.90
CA LEU A 80 4.80 2.89 -5.88
C LEU A 80 6.14 3.62 -6.12
N ALA A 81 6.61 3.67 -7.38
CA ALA A 81 7.83 4.38 -7.72
C ALA A 81 7.70 5.91 -7.49
N VAL A 82 6.52 6.48 -7.81
CA VAL A 82 6.18 7.88 -7.55
C VAL A 82 6.11 8.14 -6.04
N PHE A 83 5.49 7.24 -5.30
CA PHE A 83 5.36 7.33 -3.85
C PHE A 83 6.73 7.29 -3.14
N TYR A 84 7.59 6.33 -3.48
CA TYR A 84 8.95 6.27 -2.91
C TYR A 84 9.76 7.53 -3.23
N ARG A 85 9.59 8.09 -4.43
CA ARG A 85 10.20 9.38 -4.77
C ARG A 85 9.63 10.50 -3.88
N ALA A 86 8.32 10.53 -3.68
CA ALA A 86 7.67 11.51 -2.81
C ALA A 86 8.15 11.41 -1.36
N LEU A 87 8.26 10.19 -0.81
CA LEU A 87 8.81 9.94 0.53
C LEU A 87 10.26 10.41 0.68
N ALA A 88 11.05 10.31 -0.40
CA ALA A 88 12.46 10.76 -0.38
C ALA A 88 12.62 12.28 -0.44
N MET A 89 11.63 13.01 -0.98
CA MET A 89 11.69 14.47 -1.22
C MET A 89 11.17 15.30 -0.04
N GLY A 90 10.32 14.75 0.80
CA GLY A 90 9.57 15.50 1.80
C GLY A 90 9.60 14.91 3.21
N ALA A 91 8.71 15.41 4.05
CA ALA A 91 8.40 14.79 5.33
C ALA A 91 7.73 13.43 5.08
N MET A 92 8.47 12.34 5.33
CA MET A 92 8.02 10.97 5.03
C MET A 92 6.65 10.68 5.64
N GLY A 93 6.43 11.03 6.92
CA GLY A 93 5.18 10.78 7.61
C GLY A 93 3.98 11.51 6.98
N LEU A 94 4.11 12.81 6.66
CA LEU A 94 3.03 13.60 6.07
C LEU A 94 2.67 13.11 4.65
N THR A 95 3.69 12.77 3.86
CA THR A 95 3.49 12.23 2.51
C THR A 95 2.81 10.87 2.56
N ALA A 96 3.31 9.93 3.39
CA ALA A 96 2.73 8.60 3.55
C ALA A 96 1.26 8.65 3.96
N ALA A 97 0.95 9.59 4.75
CA ALA A 97 -0.37 9.75 5.31
C ALA A 97 -1.40 10.37 4.38
N LEU A 98 -1.01 11.38 3.60
CA LEU A 98 -1.86 11.88 2.53
C LEU A 98 -2.09 10.79 1.48
N THR A 99 -1.05 10.02 1.15
CA THR A 99 -1.15 8.86 0.27
C THR A 99 -2.13 7.84 0.84
N GLY A 100 -1.99 7.44 2.11
CA GLY A 100 -2.90 6.49 2.77
C GLY A 100 -4.35 6.97 2.82
N LEU A 101 -4.56 8.28 3.07
CA LEU A 101 -5.89 8.86 3.04
C LEU A 101 -6.54 8.75 1.65
N MET A 102 -5.80 9.09 0.59
CA MET A 102 -6.30 8.96 -0.79
C MET A 102 -6.52 7.49 -1.17
N THR A 103 -5.62 6.60 -0.75
CA THR A 103 -5.76 5.15 -0.95
C THR A 103 -7.05 4.60 -0.33
N ALA A 104 -7.44 5.09 0.85
CA ALA A 104 -8.68 4.69 1.51
C ALA A 104 -9.93 5.33 0.90
N LEU A 105 -9.87 6.62 0.56
CA LEU A 105 -11.01 7.36 0.06
C LEU A 105 -11.55 6.83 -1.27
N VAL A 106 -10.67 6.43 -2.19
CA VAL A 106 -11.09 5.97 -3.52
C VAL A 106 -11.97 4.71 -3.44
N PRO A 107 -11.58 3.61 -2.75
CA PRO A 107 -12.45 2.46 -2.60
C PRO A 107 -13.71 2.74 -1.78
N VAL A 108 -13.64 3.62 -0.76
CA VAL A 108 -14.82 4.01 0.04
C VAL A 108 -15.86 4.69 -0.86
N VAL A 109 -15.45 5.68 -1.65
CA VAL A 109 -16.36 6.36 -2.59
C VAL A 109 -16.90 5.38 -3.62
N PHE A 110 -16.05 4.52 -4.17
CA PHE A 110 -16.46 3.51 -5.12
C PHE A 110 -17.52 2.56 -4.53
N ASP A 111 -17.29 2.05 -3.33
CA ASP A 111 -18.17 1.08 -2.69
C ASP A 111 -19.51 1.72 -2.26
N LEU A 112 -19.52 2.98 -1.82
CA LEU A 112 -20.73 3.74 -1.55
C LEU A 112 -21.63 3.87 -2.81
N ILE A 113 -21.02 4.07 -3.97
CA ILE A 113 -21.77 4.21 -5.25
C ILE A 113 -22.31 2.87 -5.74
N HIS A 114 -21.53 1.78 -5.62
CA HIS A 114 -21.85 0.50 -6.25
C HIS A 114 -22.53 -0.51 -5.31
N SER A 115 -22.15 -0.52 -4.03
CA SER A 115 -22.66 -1.46 -3.03
C SER A 115 -23.69 -0.85 -2.08
N GLY A 116 -23.91 0.48 -2.20
CA GLY A 116 -24.84 1.23 -1.36
C GLY A 116 -24.29 1.54 0.05
N TRP A 117 -25.10 2.23 0.82
CA TRP A 117 -24.73 2.73 2.15
C TRP A 117 -24.53 1.58 3.15
N PRO A 118 -23.42 1.54 3.87
CA PRO A 118 -23.18 0.57 4.92
C PRO A 118 -24.03 0.88 6.17
N THR A 119 -23.97 0.01 7.18
CA THR A 119 -24.64 0.26 8.45
C THR A 119 -24.09 1.53 9.16
N ALA A 120 -24.87 2.12 10.05
CA ALA A 120 -24.42 3.31 10.80
C ALA A 120 -23.12 3.05 11.59
N ILE A 121 -22.95 1.84 12.14
CA ILE A 121 -21.74 1.44 12.86
C ILE A 121 -20.54 1.39 11.91
N THR A 122 -20.71 0.79 10.75
CA THR A 122 -19.66 0.74 9.71
C THR A 122 -19.31 2.15 9.24
N MET A 123 -20.30 3.01 8.99
CA MET A 123 -20.06 4.42 8.61
C MET A 123 -19.26 5.18 9.67
N LEU A 124 -19.60 4.98 10.96
CA LEU A 124 -18.86 5.59 12.06
C LEU A 124 -17.41 5.06 12.09
N GLY A 125 -17.22 3.75 11.94
CA GLY A 125 -15.91 3.12 11.86
C GLY A 125 -15.07 3.66 10.69
N LEU A 126 -15.66 3.80 9.50
CA LEU A 126 -14.99 4.39 8.32
C LEU A 126 -14.58 5.86 8.58
N ALA A 127 -15.50 6.67 9.13
CA ALA A 127 -15.21 8.07 9.44
C ALA A 127 -14.08 8.21 10.48
N ILE A 128 -14.10 7.40 11.55
CA ILE A 128 -13.04 7.38 12.57
C ILE A 128 -11.74 6.86 11.95
N GLY A 129 -11.77 5.86 11.08
CA GLY A 129 -10.60 5.34 10.37
C GLY A 129 -9.93 6.39 9.48
N LEU A 130 -10.71 7.12 8.69
CA LEU A 130 -10.21 8.22 7.87
C LEU A 130 -9.62 9.36 8.73
N ALA A 131 -10.30 9.71 9.83
CA ALA A 131 -9.78 10.70 10.79
C ALA A 131 -8.49 10.22 11.46
N ALA A 132 -8.38 8.93 11.78
CA ALA A 132 -7.17 8.31 12.32
C ALA A 132 -6.00 8.42 11.34
N ILE A 133 -6.21 8.04 10.08
CA ILE A 133 -5.22 8.17 9.01
C ILE A 133 -4.76 9.62 8.91
N TRP A 134 -5.69 10.58 8.88
CA TRP A 134 -5.37 12.00 8.81
C TRP A 134 -4.56 12.49 10.03
N LEU A 135 -4.90 12.05 11.25
CA LEU A 135 -4.18 12.43 12.48
C LEU A 135 -2.77 11.82 12.55
N ILE A 136 -2.64 10.53 12.20
CA ILE A 136 -1.34 9.84 12.09
C ILE A 136 -0.41 10.60 11.15
N SER A 137 -0.97 11.20 10.13
CA SER A 137 -0.33 11.94 9.04
C SER A 137 0.27 13.28 9.45
N HIS A 138 -0.18 13.86 10.53
CA HIS A 138 0.23 15.19 10.94
C HIS A 138 1.60 15.16 11.63
N SER A 139 2.67 15.10 10.82
CA SER A 139 4.05 15.34 11.27
C SER A 139 4.47 16.76 10.93
N PRO A 140 5.17 17.46 11.80
CA PRO A 140 5.80 18.73 11.44
C PRO A 140 6.76 18.50 10.26
N ALA A 141 6.71 19.40 9.26
CA ALA A 141 7.65 19.37 8.15
C ALA A 141 9.08 19.49 8.71
N LYS A 142 9.97 18.57 8.36
CA LYS A 142 11.39 18.73 8.68
C LYS A 142 11.92 19.95 7.93
N GLU A 143 12.62 20.83 8.62
CA GLU A 143 13.39 21.90 8.02
C GLU A 143 14.40 21.31 7.01
N GLY A 144 14.41 21.84 5.79
CA GLY A 144 15.30 21.39 4.72
C GLY A 144 14.71 20.42 3.69
N ALA A 145 13.38 20.19 3.67
CA ALA A 145 12.73 19.41 2.61
C ALA A 145 12.82 20.14 1.26
N GLU A 146 13.38 19.47 0.23
CA GLU A 146 13.63 20.06 -1.10
C GLU A 146 12.39 20.64 -1.78
N SER A 147 11.21 20.07 -1.59
CA SER A 147 9.96 20.56 -2.16
C SER A 147 8.72 19.92 -1.50
N PRO A 148 8.26 20.43 -0.33
CA PRO A 148 7.16 19.83 0.41
C PRO A 148 5.85 19.74 -0.40
N ARG A 149 5.50 20.79 -1.16
CA ARG A 149 4.28 20.83 -1.98
C ARG A 149 4.30 19.76 -3.08
N ARG A 150 5.45 19.59 -3.75
CA ARG A 150 5.60 18.58 -4.81
C ARG A 150 5.54 17.15 -4.23
N ALA A 151 6.16 16.91 -3.07
CA ALA A 151 6.07 15.62 -2.39
C ALA A 151 4.62 15.26 -2.03
N LEU A 152 3.85 16.21 -1.50
CA LEU A 152 2.44 16.02 -1.17
C LEU A 152 1.59 15.76 -2.42
N PHE A 153 1.80 16.52 -3.49
CA PHE A 153 1.10 16.30 -4.77
C PHE A 153 1.36 14.91 -5.34
N LEU A 154 2.64 14.50 -5.41
CA LEU A 154 3.02 13.16 -5.87
C LEU A 154 2.46 12.06 -4.95
N GLY A 155 2.48 12.28 -3.64
CA GLY A 155 1.86 11.37 -2.67
C GLY A 155 0.35 11.22 -2.86
N ALA A 156 -0.36 12.33 -3.10
CA ALA A 156 -1.80 12.30 -3.39
C ALA A 156 -2.10 11.54 -4.70
N CYS A 157 -1.35 11.81 -5.78
CA CYS A 157 -1.48 11.08 -7.04
C CYS A 157 -1.23 9.58 -6.87
N ALA A 158 -0.16 9.21 -6.14
CA ALA A 158 0.13 7.81 -5.83
C ALA A 158 -0.99 7.15 -5.01
N GLY A 159 -1.57 7.88 -4.04
CA GLY A 159 -2.69 7.39 -3.24
C GLY A 159 -3.95 7.12 -4.05
N VAL A 160 -4.26 7.98 -5.03
CA VAL A 160 -5.38 7.73 -5.96
C VAL A 160 -5.11 6.46 -6.78
N GLY A 161 -3.89 6.28 -7.31
CA GLY A 161 -3.49 5.06 -7.99
C GLY A 161 -3.65 3.85 -7.09
N PHE A 162 -3.08 3.84 -5.91
CA PHE A 162 -3.24 2.72 -4.97
C PHE A 162 -4.71 2.43 -4.64
N GLY A 163 -5.55 3.45 -4.47
CA GLY A 163 -6.97 3.25 -4.25
C GLY A 163 -7.67 2.55 -5.43
N ALA A 164 -7.34 2.93 -6.67
CA ALA A 164 -7.82 2.25 -7.87
C ALA A 164 -7.30 0.80 -7.94
N GLN A 165 -6.03 0.56 -7.60
CA GLN A 165 -5.44 -0.78 -7.49
C GLN A 165 -6.22 -1.66 -6.50
N LEU A 166 -6.62 -1.13 -5.34
CA LEU A 166 -7.37 -1.89 -4.34
C LEU A 166 -8.72 -2.41 -4.90
N ILE A 167 -9.42 -1.58 -5.70
CA ILE A 167 -10.67 -1.98 -6.35
C ILE A 167 -10.42 -3.11 -7.36
N LEU A 168 -9.41 -2.94 -8.21
CA LEU A 168 -9.03 -3.93 -9.23
C LEU A 168 -8.60 -5.26 -8.58
N PHE A 169 -7.83 -5.19 -7.49
CA PHE A 169 -7.35 -6.35 -6.76
C PHE A 169 -8.46 -7.14 -6.08
N LYS A 170 -9.50 -6.47 -5.53
CA LYS A 170 -10.68 -7.19 -5.03
C LYS A 170 -11.33 -8.02 -6.11
N THR A 171 -11.54 -7.44 -7.29
CA THR A 171 -12.14 -8.15 -8.43
C THR A 171 -11.25 -9.29 -8.90
N ALA A 172 -9.95 -9.05 -9.04
CA ALA A 172 -8.98 -10.05 -9.46
C ALA A 172 -8.87 -11.24 -8.49
N ALA A 173 -8.92 -10.97 -7.19
CA ALA A 173 -8.77 -11.97 -6.12
C ALA A 173 -9.87 -13.04 -6.14
N ALA A 174 -11.05 -12.73 -6.68
CA ALA A 174 -12.14 -13.70 -6.85
C ALA A 174 -11.79 -14.89 -7.77
N GLY A 175 -10.81 -14.71 -8.68
CA GLY A 175 -10.28 -15.79 -9.52
C GLY A 175 -9.16 -16.60 -8.88
N GLY A 176 -8.63 -16.15 -7.73
CA GLY A 176 -7.53 -16.80 -7.02
C GLY A 176 -6.38 -15.82 -6.77
N VAL A 177 -6.07 -15.62 -5.49
CA VAL A 177 -5.19 -14.54 -5.02
C VAL A 177 -3.75 -14.66 -5.56
N LEU A 178 -3.16 -15.86 -5.53
CA LEU A 178 -1.75 -16.03 -5.90
C LEU A 178 -1.49 -15.79 -7.40
N TRP A 179 -2.36 -16.27 -8.29
CA TRP A 179 -2.24 -15.97 -9.71
C TRP A 179 -2.59 -14.52 -10.05
N ALA A 180 -3.53 -13.90 -9.33
CA ALA A 180 -3.82 -12.47 -9.46
C ALA A 180 -2.58 -11.64 -9.09
N LEU A 181 -1.93 -11.93 -7.94
CA LEU A 181 -0.68 -11.27 -7.56
C LEU A 181 0.44 -11.50 -8.57
N THR A 182 0.58 -12.72 -9.09
CA THR A 182 1.59 -13.04 -10.11
C THR A 182 1.36 -12.22 -11.39
N SER A 183 0.11 -12.14 -11.87
CA SER A 183 -0.24 -11.31 -13.03
C SER A 183 0.03 -9.83 -12.78
N ALA A 184 -0.32 -9.33 -11.59
CA ALA A 184 -0.03 -7.96 -11.20
C ALA A 184 1.49 -7.68 -11.20
N ARG A 185 2.31 -8.61 -10.70
CA ARG A 185 3.78 -8.47 -10.71
C ARG A 185 4.38 -8.52 -12.10
N ILE A 186 3.88 -9.37 -12.99
CA ILE A 186 4.30 -9.39 -14.40
C ILE A 186 4.08 -8.00 -15.03
N ALA A 187 2.87 -7.48 -14.90
CA ALA A 187 2.52 -6.17 -15.45
C ALA A 187 3.29 -5.03 -14.77
N GLY A 188 3.51 -5.10 -13.45
CA GLY A 188 4.30 -4.15 -12.70
C GLY A 188 5.77 -4.12 -13.12
N VAL A 189 6.39 -5.29 -13.36
CA VAL A 189 7.76 -5.39 -13.93
C VAL A 189 7.81 -4.72 -15.29
N VAL A 190 6.86 -5.02 -16.19
CA VAL A 190 6.78 -4.39 -17.51
C VAL A 190 6.67 -2.87 -17.37
N ALA A 191 5.75 -2.38 -16.52
CA ALA A 191 5.56 -0.94 -16.30
C ALA A 191 6.85 -0.25 -15.86
N ILE A 192 7.53 -0.77 -14.85
CA ILE A 192 8.76 -0.17 -14.32
C ILE A 192 9.90 -0.26 -15.30
N LEU A 193 10.05 -1.35 -16.04
CA LEU A 193 11.09 -1.48 -17.07
C LEU A 193 10.87 -0.49 -18.22
N LEU A 194 9.62 -0.26 -18.63
CA LEU A 194 9.28 0.78 -19.61
C LEU A 194 9.65 2.19 -19.09
N VAL A 195 9.32 2.50 -17.83
CA VAL A 195 9.70 3.79 -17.24
C VAL A 195 11.22 3.94 -17.13
N VAL A 196 11.94 2.87 -16.74
CA VAL A 196 13.42 2.89 -16.68
C VAL A 196 14.03 3.08 -18.07
N ALA A 197 13.46 2.47 -19.10
CA ALA A 197 13.94 2.63 -20.48
C ALA A 197 13.73 4.06 -20.99
N MET A 198 12.59 4.69 -20.68
CA MET A 198 12.29 6.08 -21.10
C MET A 198 13.03 7.12 -20.25
N ALA A 199 13.27 6.86 -18.97
CA ALA A 199 13.91 7.76 -18.02
C ALA A 199 14.97 7.03 -17.19
N PRO A 200 16.15 6.74 -17.76
CA PRO A 200 17.19 6.00 -17.08
C PRO A 200 17.62 6.65 -15.76
N PRO A 201 17.73 5.88 -14.66
CA PRO A 201 18.06 6.43 -13.36
C PRO A 201 19.51 6.93 -13.32
N LYS A 202 19.72 8.16 -12.84
CA LYS A 202 21.04 8.81 -12.79
C LYS A 202 21.88 8.45 -11.55
N ARG A 203 21.30 7.77 -10.56
CA ARG A 203 21.97 7.47 -9.29
C ARG A 203 22.65 6.11 -9.34
N PRO A 204 23.86 5.98 -8.74
CA PRO A 204 24.61 4.73 -8.78
C PRO A 204 23.86 3.58 -8.10
N TRP A 205 24.08 2.39 -8.60
CA TRP A 205 23.42 1.14 -8.34
C TRP A 205 23.79 0.44 -7.01
N ARG A 206 24.75 0.90 -6.22
CA ARG A 206 25.28 0.13 -5.09
C ARG A 206 24.33 0.09 -3.89
N GLY A 207 23.95 -1.11 -3.45
CA GLY A 207 23.24 -1.38 -2.18
C GLY A 207 21.72 -1.20 -2.18
N PHE A 208 21.09 -0.65 -3.24
CA PHE A 208 19.64 -0.44 -3.32
C PHE A 208 18.83 -1.72 -3.37
N TRP A 209 19.40 -2.81 -3.89
CA TRP A 209 18.72 -4.09 -4.07
C TRP A 209 18.21 -4.66 -2.74
N ILE A 210 18.93 -4.47 -1.61
CA ILE A 210 18.47 -4.92 -0.29
C ILE A 210 17.17 -4.21 0.10
N ALA A 211 17.13 -2.89 -0.04
CA ALA A 211 15.92 -2.11 0.23
C ALA A 211 14.78 -2.53 -0.71
N GLY A 212 15.08 -2.78 -1.98
CA GLY A 212 14.10 -3.25 -2.96
C GLY A 212 13.57 -4.65 -2.66
N VAL A 213 14.44 -5.59 -2.27
CA VAL A 213 14.05 -6.95 -1.86
C VAL A 213 13.13 -6.90 -0.63
N VAL A 214 13.54 -6.18 0.40
CA VAL A 214 12.75 -6.07 1.64
C VAL A 214 11.41 -5.40 1.35
N SER A 215 11.41 -4.24 0.69
CA SER A 215 10.17 -3.52 0.38
C SER A 215 9.27 -4.34 -0.55
N GLY A 216 9.80 -4.92 -1.62
CA GLY A 216 9.00 -5.70 -2.58
C GLY A 216 8.41 -6.98 -2.00
N THR A 217 9.13 -7.66 -1.10
CA THR A 217 8.58 -8.83 -0.39
C THR A 217 7.47 -8.43 0.56
N LEU A 218 7.68 -7.39 1.38
CA LEU A 218 6.67 -6.89 2.31
C LEU A 218 5.44 -6.33 1.57
N ASP A 219 5.64 -5.66 0.43
CA ASP A 219 4.55 -5.19 -0.41
C ASP A 219 3.74 -6.36 -1.00
N ALA A 220 4.40 -7.41 -1.50
CA ALA A 220 3.71 -8.60 -2.01
C ALA A 220 2.88 -9.30 -0.93
N VAL A 221 3.44 -9.44 0.28
CA VAL A 221 2.74 -10.03 1.44
C VAL A 221 1.59 -9.14 1.88
N GLY A 222 1.76 -7.82 1.88
CA GLY A 222 0.69 -6.87 2.17
C GLY A 222 -0.46 -6.95 1.18
N ASN A 223 -0.15 -7.03 -0.12
CA ASN A 223 -1.15 -7.23 -1.17
C ASN A 223 -1.87 -8.59 -1.02
N LEU A 224 -1.16 -9.66 -0.63
CA LEU A 224 -1.75 -10.96 -0.31
C LEU A 224 -2.79 -10.83 0.81
N PHE A 225 -2.41 -10.23 1.93
CA PHE A 225 -3.31 -10.05 3.05
C PHE A 225 -4.51 -9.15 2.71
N TYR A 226 -4.29 -8.07 1.96
CA TYR A 226 -5.37 -7.22 1.48
C TYR A 226 -6.36 -7.98 0.60
N MET A 227 -5.87 -8.71 -0.41
CA MET A 227 -6.73 -9.48 -1.29
C MET A 227 -7.54 -10.52 -0.52
N LEU A 228 -6.94 -11.23 0.44
CA LEU A 228 -7.65 -12.16 1.32
C LEU A 228 -8.70 -11.45 2.17
N ALA A 229 -8.37 -10.31 2.79
CA ALA A 229 -9.31 -9.50 3.57
C ALA A 229 -10.51 -9.05 2.73
N SER A 230 -10.25 -8.57 1.51
CA SER A 230 -11.26 -8.03 0.60
C SER A 230 -12.24 -9.09 0.09
N GLN A 231 -11.88 -10.39 0.12
CA GLN A 231 -12.78 -11.50 -0.24
C GLN A 231 -13.70 -11.90 0.93
N MET A 232 -13.35 -11.52 2.17
CA MET A 232 -14.11 -11.89 3.38
C MET A 232 -15.12 -10.83 3.81
N GLY A 233 -15.11 -9.64 3.20
CA GLY A 233 -15.96 -8.52 3.64
C GLY A 233 -16.16 -7.43 2.58
N ARG A 234 -16.66 -6.29 3.04
CA ARG A 234 -16.84 -5.09 2.23
C ARG A 234 -15.49 -4.51 1.79
N LEU A 235 -15.46 -3.95 0.57
CA LEU A 235 -14.26 -3.35 -0.01
C LEU A 235 -13.79 -2.13 0.82
N ASP A 236 -14.72 -1.26 1.19
CA ASP A 236 -14.43 -0.04 1.96
C ASP A 236 -13.79 -0.36 3.31
N VAL A 237 -14.30 -1.36 4.03
CA VAL A 237 -13.75 -1.82 5.32
C VAL A 237 -12.33 -2.35 5.16
N ALA A 238 -12.11 -3.27 4.22
CA ALA A 238 -10.78 -3.82 3.96
C ALA A 238 -9.79 -2.73 3.54
N ALA A 239 -10.21 -1.80 2.68
CA ALA A 239 -9.38 -0.70 2.20
C ALA A 239 -8.99 0.28 3.32
N VAL A 240 -9.94 0.70 4.18
CA VAL A 240 -9.65 1.64 5.29
C VAL A 240 -8.69 1.00 6.29
N ILE A 241 -8.93 -0.24 6.71
CA ILE A 241 -8.05 -0.92 7.67
C ILE A 241 -6.65 -1.09 7.09
N SER A 242 -6.53 -1.57 5.85
CA SER A 242 -5.23 -1.75 5.19
C SER A 242 -4.51 -0.42 4.94
N SER A 243 -5.25 0.66 4.69
CA SER A 243 -4.68 2.01 4.48
C SER A 243 -4.16 2.68 5.77
N MET A 244 -4.26 2.01 6.93
CA MET A 244 -3.61 2.46 8.17
C MET A 244 -2.09 2.17 8.20
N TYR A 245 -1.50 1.71 7.10
CA TYR A 245 -0.07 1.43 6.96
C TYR A 245 0.87 2.59 7.38
N PRO A 246 0.49 3.89 7.32
CA PRO A 246 1.37 4.94 7.82
C PRO A 246 1.68 4.82 9.32
N ALA A 247 0.79 4.18 10.10
CA ALA A 247 1.06 3.89 11.51
C ALA A 247 2.27 2.95 11.66
N GLY A 248 2.34 1.90 10.82
CA GLY A 248 3.47 0.97 10.77
C GLY A 248 4.78 1.67 10.37
N THR A 249 4.73 2.54 9.35
CA THR A 249 5.88 3.33 8.92
C THR A 249 6.41 4.23 10.03
N ILE A 250 5.52 4.90 10.78
CA ILE A 250 5.88 5.79 11.90
C ILE A 250 6.46 5.00 13.07
N LEU A 251 5.88 3.85 13.42
CA LEU A 251 6.42 2.98 14.46
C LEU A 251 7.84 2.52 14.12
N LEU A 252 8.08 2.10 12.88
CA LEU A 252 9.42 1.71 12.43
C LEU A 252 10.40 2.89 12.42
N ALA A 253 9.96 4.07 12.00
CA ALA A 253 10.76 5.28 12.09
C ALA A 253 11.12 5.61 13.55
N GLY A 254 10.17 5.43 14.47
CA GLY A 254 10.39 5.59 15.90
C GLY A 254 11.44 4.63 16.46
N ILE A 255 11.35 3.35 16.13
CA ILE A 255 12.24 2.31 16.64
C ILE A 255 13.64 2.41 15.98
N ILE A 256 13.70 2.51 14.65
CA ILE A 256 14.95 2.40 13.88
C ILE A 256 15.68 3.75 13.79
N LEU A 257 14.93 4.83 13.55
CA LEU A 257 15.48 6.19 13.42
C LEU A 257 15.43 6.96 14.74
N ARG A 258 14.86 6.37 15.80
CA ARG A 258 14.64 7.00 17.11
C ARG A 258 13.84 8.31 17.02
N GLU A 259 12.94 8.39 16.06
CA GLU A 259 12.02 9.51 15.90
C GLU A 259 10.86 9.35 16.89
N HIS A 260 10.59 10.34 17.74
CA HIS A 260 9.47 10.25 18.69
C HIS A 260 8.16 10.63 17.99
N PRO A 261 7.12 9.77 18.06
CA PRO A 261 5.82 10.10 17.52
C PRO A 261 5.22 11.29 18.28
N THR A 262 4.59 12.21 17.55
CA THR A 262 3.91 13.35 18.14
C THR A 262 2.65 12.90 18.91
N LYS A 263 2.16 13.72 19.84
CA LYS A 263 0.90 13.46 20.57
C LYS A 263 -0.28 13.21 19.61
N ARG A 264 -0.31 13.91 18.46
CA ARG A 264 -1.34 13.73 17.42
C ARG A 264 -1.24 12.36 16.76
N GLN A 265 -0.04 11.89 16.46
CA GLN A 265 0.18 10.55 15.90
C GLN A 265 -0.23 9.46 16.87
N VAL A 266 0.10 9.60 18.16
CA VAL A 266 -0.34 8.66 19.21
C VAL A 266 -1.86 8.64 19.33
N ALA A 267 -2.52 9.80 19.32
CA ALA A 267 -3.98 9.90 19.31
C ALA A 267 -4.60 9.26 18.06
N GLY A 268 -3.98 9.46 16.89
CA GLY A 268 -4.40 8.84 15.63
C GLY A 268 -4.28 7.31 15.66
N ILE A 269 -3.22 6.77 16.25
CA ILE A 269 -3.08 5.31 16.45
C ILE A 269 -4.20 4.77 17.36
N GLY A 270 -4.52 5.48 18.44
CA GLY A 270 -5.65 5.11 19.31
C GLY A 270 -6.99 5.11 18.57
N LEU A 271 -7.25 6.14 17.75
CA LEU A 271 -8.44 6.20 16.90
C LEU A 271 -8.47 5.07 15.84
N ALA A 272 -7.31 4.70 15.28
CA ALA A 272 -7.21 3.59 14.33
C ALA A 272 -7.65 2.26 14.98
N LEU A 273 -7.22 1.99 16.21
CA LEU A 273 -7.65 0.80 16.96
C LEU A 273 -9.16 0.81 17.25
N ALA A 274 -9.72 1.97 17.61
CA ALA A 274 -11.17 2.13 17.80
C ALA A 274 -11.94 1.90 16.49
N ALA A 275 -11.46 2.43 15.36
CA ALA A 275 -12.05 2.19 14.05
C ALA A 275 -12.05 0.70 13.69
N VAL A 276 -10.92 0.01 13.90
CA VAL A 276 -10.83 -1.44 13.65
C VAL A 276 -11.85 -2.21 14.49
N ALA A 277 -12.01 -1.89 15.77
CA ALA A 277 -12.99 -2.52 16.63
C ALA A 277 -14.42 -2.34 16.10
N LEU A 278 -14.80 -1.12 15.65
CA LEU A 278 -16.12 -0.85 15.07
C LEU A 278 -16.34 -1.55 13.73
N LEU A 279 -15.30 -1.62 12.88
CA LEU A 279 -15.37 -2.27 11.57
C LEU A 279 -15.35 -3.80 11.64
N SER A 280 -14.98 -4.35 12.81
CA SER A 280 -14.94 -5.79 13.06
C SER A 280 -16.23 -6.31 13.71
N ALA A 281 -17.08 -5.43 14.23
CA ALA A 281 -18.36 -5.74 14.84
C ALA A 281 -19.43 -6.06 13.77
#